data_7ca80985438cfd7436902c1539525714
#
_entry.id   7ca80985438cfd7436902c1539525714
#
_cell.length_a   1.000
_cell.length_b   1.000
_cell.length_c   1.000
_cell.angle_alpha   90.00
_cell.angle_beta   90.00
_cell.angle_gamma   90.00
#
_symmetry.space_group_name_H-M   'P 1'
#
loop_
_entity.id
_entity.type
_entity.pdbx_description
1 polymer ?
#
loop_
_entity_poly.entity_id
_entity_poly.type
_entity_poly.pdbx_seq_one_letter_code
_entity_poly.pdbx_strand_id
1 'polypeptide(L)'
;LIHLLAAAGRFTASTLTAAAESIVSGPPAAWGIAYCHGGRLEWLHSALAPANDTAEEARPGTDADYSALADLRTDMAMFVIHSDTRIVSRREIQPFARREPLRAWAFCNLGRIEHPELLDTGPRAAETADPGEKFFLHLLDRLNPDQPVESAESILAGMSEETAVRFALMCPEWLLIGLRQRPDAATPLWKGRGDLLLVIASQPVSNLPGVSHWAQLTGDAVLAVTRQPRELL
;
A
#
# COMPACT_ATOMS: atom_id res chain seq x y z
N LEU A 1 -6.79 0.72 12.24
CA LEU A 1 -5.66 -0.11 11.82
C LEU A 1 -5.67 -0.27 10.31
N ILE A 2 -4.51 -0.23 9.69
CA ILE A 2 -4.34 -0.40 8.23
C ILE A 2 -3.62 -1.72 8.00
N HIS A 3 -4.14 -2.52 7.07
CA HIS A 3 -3.53 -3.76 6.62
C HIS A 3 -3.12 -3.62 5.15
N LEU A 4 -1.96 -4.15 4.82
CA LEU A 4 -1.39 -4.15 3.48
C LEU A 4 -1.26 -5.57 2.95
N LEU A 5 -1.60 -5.75 1.69
CA LEU A 5 -1.23 -6.89 0.86
C LEU A 5 -0.75 -6.35 -0.49
N ALA A 6 0.53 -6.40 -0.75
CA ALA A 6 1.12 -6.00 -2.02
C ALA A 6 1.75 -7.21 -2.69
N ALA A 7 1.56 -7.35 -4.00
CA ALA A 7 2.02 -8.50 -4.76
C ALA A 7 2.60 -8.10 -6.11
N ALA A 8 3.66 -8.80 -6.51
CA ALA A 8 4.22 -8.72 -7.85
C ALA A 8 4.46 -10.14 -8.39
N GLY A 9 4.08 -10.39 -9.66
CA GLY A 9 4.18 -11.68 -10.32
C GLY A 9 2.87 -12.18 -10.90
N ARG A 10 2.72 -13.50 -10.99
CA ARG A 10 1.52 -14.11 -11.56
C ARG A 10 0.49 -14.42 -10.49
N PHE A 11 -0.60 -13.70 -10.51
CA PHE A 11 -1.76 -13.93 -9.64
C PHE A 11 -3.05 -13.43 -10.31
N THR A 12 -4.18 -13.78 -9.71
CA THR A 12 -5.50 -13.23 -10.07
C THR A 12 -5.97 -12.27 -8.99
N ALA A 13 -6.80 -11.31 -9.34
CA ALA A 13 -7.37 -10.41 -8.35
C ALA A 13 -8.19 -11.16 -7.29
N SER A 14 -8.92 -12.21 -7.69
CA SER A 14 -9.64 -13.07 -6.73
C SER A 14 -8.72 -13.73 -5.71
N THR A 15 -7.50 -14.10 -6.10
CA THR A 15 -6.50 -14.61 -5.15
C THR A 15 -6.09 -13.54 -4.14
N LEU A 16 -5.89 -12.30 -4.59
CA LEU A 16 -5.53 -11.19 -3.70
C LEU A 16 -6.69 -10.79 -2.78
N THR A 17 -7.92 -10.71 -3.28
CA THR A 17 -9.08 -10.37 -2.47
C THR A 17 -9.34 -11.40 -1.38
N ALA A 18 -9.30 -12.69 -1.71
CA ALA A 18 -9.43 -13.77 -0.74
C ALA A 18 -8.30 -13.74 0.31
N ALA A 19 -7.08 -13.42 -0.11
CA ALA A 19 -5.95 -13.23 0.79
C ALA A 19 -6.15 -12.01 1.69
N ALA A 20 -6.62 -10.89 1.14
CA ALA A 20 -6.89 -9.67 1.88
C ALA A 20 -8.00 -9.86 2.94
N GLU A 21 -9.06 -10.57 2.61
CA GLU A 21 -10.13 -10.94 3.55
C GLU A 21 -9.60 -11.78 4.73
N SER A 22 -8.63 -12.64 4.49
CA SER A 22 -8.03 -13.48 5.54
C SER A 22 -7.14 -12.69 6.53
N ILE A 23 -6.73 -11.48 6.19
CA ILE A 23 -5.88 -10.61 7.03
C ILE A 23 -6.74 -9.85 8.06
N VAL A 24 -8.03 -9.67 7.82
CA VAL A 24 -8.90 -8.85 8.65
C VAL A 24 -9.90 -9.71 9.41
N SER A 25 -10.03 -9.46 10.70
CA SER A 25 -11.05 -10.10 11.54
C SER A 25 -12.32 -9.24 11.52
N GLY A 26 -13.22 -9.50 10.57
CA GLY A 26 -14.49 -8.80 10.43
C GLY A 26 -14.57 -7.89 9.20
N PRO A 27 -15.73 -7.24 8.98
CA PRO A 27 -15.93 -6.38 7.82
C PRO A 27 -15.00 -5.16 7.86
N PRO A 28 -14.33 -4.82 6.76
CA PRO A 28 -13.48 -3.64 6.69
C PRO A 28 -14.33 -2.37 6.73
N ALA A 29 -13.82 -1.29 7.33
CA ALA A 29 -14.45 0.02 7.28
C ALA A 29 -14.30 0.67 5.90
N ALA A 30 -13.19 0.42 5.24
CA ALA A 30 -12.93 0.84 3.87
C ALA A 30 -11.81 -0.03 3.26
N TRP A 31 -11.71 0.00 1.95
CA TRP A 31 -10.59 -0.61 1.25
C TRP A 31 -10.20 0.20 0.01
N GLY A 32 -8.97 0.03 -0.41
CA GLY A 32 -8.48 0.54 -1.67
C GLY A 32 -7.52 -0.43 -2.33
N ILE A 33 -7.48 -0.39 -3.64
CA ILE A 33 -6.54 -1.17 -4.45
C ILE A 33 -5.89 -0.27 -5.50
N ALA A 34 -4.59 -0.43 -5.69
CA ALA A 34 -3.89 0.02 -6.88
C ALA A 34 -3.33 -1.19 -7.60
N TYR A 35 -3.41 -1.20 -8.93
CA TYR A 35 -2.98 -2.32 -9.76
C TYR A 35 -2.48 -1.86 -11.13
N CYS A 36 -1.62 -2.66 -11.72
CA CYS A 36 -1.14 -2.43 -13.08
C CYS A 36 -1.97 -3.19 -14.10
N HIS A 37 -2.52 -2.48 -15.06
CA HIS A 37 -3.25 -3.07 -16.19
C HIS A 37 -2.81 -2.42 -17.50
N GLY A 38 -2.41 -3.22 -18.47
CA GLY A 38 -1.99 -2.73 -19.79
C GLY A 38 -0.82 -1.71 -19.72
N GLY A 39 0.05 -1.81 -18.73
CA GLY A 39 1.16 -0.87 -18.55
C GLY A 39 0.79 0.44 -17.84
N ARG A 40 -0.43 0.53 -17.33
CA ARG A 40 -0.93 1.71 -16.61
C ARG A 40 -1.22 1.35 -15.17
N LEU A 41 -1.03 2.32 -14.27
CA LEU A 41 -1.47 2.23 -12.90
C LEU A 41 -2.90 2.74 -12.80
N GLU A 42 -3.78 1.90 -12.28
CA GLU A 42 -5.18 2.21 -11.99
C GLU A 42 -5.45 1.99 -10.49
N TRP A 43 -6.49 2.64 -9.95
CA TRP A 43 -6.86 2.46 -8.55
C TRP A 43 -8.36 2.62 -8.33
N LEU A 44 -8.84 1.94 -7.30
CA LEU A 44 -10.23 1.97 -6.85
C LEU A 44 -10.25 2.11 -5.33
N HIS A 45 -11.25 2.82 -4.81
CA HIS A 45 -11.53 2.94 -3.39
C HIS A 45 -13.00 2.62 -3.12
N SER A 46 -13.25 1.93 -2.02
CA SER A 46 -14.59 1.72 -1.48
C SER A 46 -14.60 2.07 0.00
N ALA A 47 -15.55 2.88 0.42
CA ALA A 47 -15.87 3.13 1.82
C ALA A 47 -17.21 2.46 2.13
N LEU A 48 -17.26 1.74 3.25
CA LEU A 48 -18.56 1.40 3.85
C LEU A 48 -19.08 2.69 4.47
N ALA A 49 -20.28 3.11 4.08
CA ALA A 49 -20.86 4.36 4.58
C ALA A 49 -20.91 4.34 6.12
N PRO A 50 -20.53 5.41 6.81
CA PRO A 50 -20.80 5.53 8.23
C PRO A 50 -22.31 5.45 8.44
N ALA A 51 -22.73 4.76 9.50
CA ALA A 51 -24.16 4.52 9.82
C ALA A 51 -25.02 5.79 10.05
N ASN A 52 -24.44 6.97 9.88
CA ASN A 52 -25.06 8.28 10.15
C ASN A 52 -25.33 9.15 8.90
N ASP A 53 -24.98 8.69 7.71
CA ASP A 53 -25.39 9.42 6.51
C ASP A 53 -26.85 9.12 6.20
N THR A 54 -27.65 10.18 6.10
CA THR A 54 -29.08 10.15 5.82
C THR A 54 -29.38 9.22 4.65
N ALA A 55 -30.32 8.32 4.87
CA ALA A 55 -30.58 7.04 4.19
C ALA A 55 -30.80 7.04 2.66
N GLU A 56 -30.49 8.10 1.93
CA GLU A 56 -30.77 8.21 0.50
C GLU A 56 -29.55 8.02 -0.41
N GLU A 57 -28.31 8.12 0.11
CA GLU A 57 -27.09 7.93 -0.70
C GLU A 57 -26.22 6.74 -0.30
N ALA A 58 -26.45 6.14 0.84
CA ALA A 58 -25.75 4.96 1.31
C ALA A 58 -26.49 3.68 0.92
N ARG A 59 -26.22 3.13 -0.23
CA ARG A 59 -26.46 1.70 -0.40
C ARG A 59 -25.46 0.98 0.49
N PRO A 60 -25.89 0.25 1.54
CA PRO A 60 -24.99 -0.61 2.28
C PRO A 60 -24.50 -1.69 1.32
N GLY A 61 -23.27 -1.57 0.87
CA GLY A 61 -22.54 -2.70 0.34
C GLY A 61 -22.31 -3.66 1.49
N THR A 62 -23.24 -4.58 1.70
CA THR A 62 -23.20 -5.57 2.79
C THR A 62 -22.09 -6.59 2.59
N ASP A 63 -21.48 -6.63 1.41
CA ASP A 63 -20.25 -7.35 1.13
C ASP A 63 -19.35 -6.37 0.40
N ALA A 64 -18.09 -6.25 0.83
CA ALA A 64 -17.12 -5.48 0.08
C ALA A 64 -17.15 -5.98 -1.37
N ASP A 65 -17.79 -5.23 -2.26
CA ASP A 65 -18.05 -5.69 -3.62
C ASP A 65 -16.75 -5.68 -4.42
N TYR A 66 -16.00 -6.76 -4.28
CA TYR A 66 -14.80 -7.03 -5.06
C TYR A 66 -15.14 -7.63 -6.44
N SER A 67 -16.43 -7.75 -6.80
CA SER A 67 -16.86 -8.37 -8.05
C SER A 67 -16.25 -7.68 -9.27
N ALA A 68 -16.10 -6.35 -9.20
CA ALA A 68 -15.41 -5.58 -10.24
C ALA A 68 -13.94 -5.97 -10.43
N LEU A 69 -13.34 -6.67 -9.47
CA LEU A 69 -11.95 -7.13 -9.51
C LEU A 69 -11.83 -8.61 -9.90
N ALA A 70 -12.96 -9.37 -9.92
CA ALA A 70 -12.90 -10.83 -10.08
C ALA A 70 -12.20 -11.29 -11.36
N ASP A 71 -12.38 -10.55 -12.44
CA ASP A 71 -11.77 -10.84 -13.76
C ASP A 71 -10.48 -10.06 -14.02
N LEU A 72 -10.02 -9.26 -13.07
CA LEU A 72 -8.83 -8.45 -13.24
C LEU A 72 -7.58 -9.33 -13.31
N ARG A 73 -6.86 -9.20 -14.41
CA ARG A 73 -5.52 -9.79 -14.56
C ARG A 73 -4.49 -8.68 -14.41
N THR A 74 -3.66 -8.83 -13.41
CA THR A 74 -2.57 -7.90 -13.12
C THR A 74 -1.32 -8.67 -12.71
N ASP A 75 -0.19 -8.09 -12.97
CA ASP A 75 1.13 -8.61 -12.56
C ASP A 75 1.72 -7.83 -11.37
N MET A 76 1.03 -6.78 -10.92
CA MET A 76 1.43 -6.01 -9.76
C MET A 76 0.22 -5.29 -9.16
N ALA A 77 -0.01 -5.48 -7.86
CA ALA A 77 -1.09 -4.84 -7.13
C ALA A 77 -0.72 -4.54 -5.69
N MET A 78 -1.37 -3.51 -5.14
CA MET A 78 -1.31 -3.14 -3.73
C MET A 78 -2.74 -2.99 -3.21
N PHE A 79 -3.12 -3.84 -2.28
CA PHE A 79 -4.42 -3.85 -1.63
C PHE A 79 -4.28 -3.32 -0.21
N VAL A 80 -5.09 -2.36 0.17
CA VAL A 80 -5.07 -1.72 1.49
C VAL A 80 -6.44 -1.82 2.12
N ILE A 81 -6.49 -2.31 3.34
CA ILE A 81 -7.73 -2.49 4.11
C ILE A 81 -7.66 -1.65 5.37
N HIS A 82 -8.69 -0.89 5.60
CA HIS A 82 -8.88 -0.09 6.80
C HIS A 82 -9.90 -0.79 7.71
N SER A 83 -9.46 -1.21 8.88
CA SER A 83 -10.34 -1.78 9.92
C SER A 83 -10.81 -0.74 10.93
N ASP A 84 -10.34 0.51 10.84
CA ASP A 84 -10.77 1.61 11.70
C ASP A 84 -11.96 2.35 11.07
N THR A 85 -13.03 2.49 11.83
CA THR A 85 -14.26 3.20 11.42
C THR A 85 -14.14 4.72 11.41
N ARG A 86 -12.97 5.27 11.79
CA ARG A 86 -12.72 6.72 11.84
C ARG A 86 -12.34 7.36 10.51
N ILE A 87 -12.54 6.65 9.40
CA ILE A 87 -12.35 7.24 8.07
C ILE A 87 -13.48 8.23 7.82
N VAL A 88 -13.12 9.50 7.69
CA VAL A 88 -14.05 10.62 7.56
C VAL A 88 -14.32 10.95 6.09
N SER A 89 -13.39 10.62 5.19
CA SER A 89 -13.44 11.02 3.78
C SER A 89 -12.86 9.93 2.87
N ARG A 90 -13.43 9.79 1.67
CA ARG A 90 -12.87 8.91 0.62
C ARG A 90 -11.43 9.27 0.26
N ARG A 91 -11.02 10.54 0.44
CA ARG A 91 -9.65 11.00 0.18
C ARG A 91 -8.63 10.47 1.17
N GLU A 92 -9.09 10.02 2.35
CA GLU A 92 -8.24 9.43 3.39
C GLU A 92 -8.06 7.91 3.21
N ILE A 93 -8.79 7.31 2.25
CA ILE A 93 -8.66 5.89 1.96
C ILE A 93 -7.38 5.67 1.15
N GLN A 94 -6.49 4.86 1.72
CA GLN A 94 -5.31 4.43 1.00
C GLN A 94 -5.63 3.26 0.05
N PRO A 95 -4.85 3.08 -1.03
CA PRO A 95 -3.62 3.81 -1.36
C PRO A 95 -3.92 5.24 -1.82
N PHE A 96 -3.15 6.22 -1.34
CA PHE A 96 -3.12 7.54 -1.96
C PHE A 96 -2.61 7.39 -3.39
N ALA A 97 -3.25 8.05 -4.34
CA ALA A 97 -2.87 7.91 -5.73
C ALA A 97 -2.74 9.26 -6.42
N ARG A 98 -1.76 9.39 -7.30
CA ARG A 98 -1.50 10.62 -8.02
C ARG A 98 -1.03 10.33 -9.46
N ARG A 99 -1.58 11.10 -10.38
CA ARG A 99 -1.07 11.14 -11.77
C ARG A 99 -0.21 12.38 -11.95
N GLU A 100 1.00 12.18 -12.38
CA GLU A 100 1.93 13.23 -12.83
C GLU A 100 2.14 13.07 -14.35
N PRO A 101 2.68 14.08 -15.04
CA PRO A 101 2.80 14.07 -16.51
C PRO A 101 3.52 12.84 -17.07
N LEU A 102 4.50 12.34 -16.34
CA LEU A 102 5.35 11.22 -16.80
C LEU A 102 4.99 9.88 -16.16
N ARG A 103 4.30 9.87 -15.01
CA ARG A 103 4.09 8.64 -14.24
C ARG A 103 2.90 8.75 -13.30
N ALA A 104 2.22 7.65 -13.10
CA ALA A 104 1.22 7.50 -12.06
C ALA A 104 1.83 6.79 -10.84
N TRP A 105 1.35 7.15 -9.66
CA TRP A 105 1.85 6.68 -8.38
C TRP A 105 0.72 6.24 -7.48
N ALA A 106 0.95 5.21 -6.68
CA ALA A 106 0.08 4.81 -5.58
C ALA A 106 0.93 4.52 -4.33
N PHE A 107 0.43 4.92 -3.17
CA PHE A 107 1.18 4.87 -1.92
C PHE A 107 0.31 4.42 -0.76
N CYS A 108 0.87 3.56 0.07
CA CYS A 108 0.30 3.17 1.35
C CYS A 108 1.34 3.37 2.46
N ASN A 109 0.90 3.97 3.56
CA ASN A 109 1.66 4.08 4.78
C ASN A 109 1.05 3.21 5.88
N LEU A 110 1.89 2.45 6.57
CA LEU A 110 1.52 1.62 7.71
C LEU A 110 2.14 2.18 8.97
N GLY A 111 1.31 2.68 9.85
CA GLY A 111 1.75 3.28 11.10
C GLY A 111 1.67 4.80 11.09
N ARG A 112 2.31 5.41 12.07
CA ARG A 112 2.27 6.84 12.31
C ARG A 112 3.53 7.50 11.75
N ILE A 113 3.35 8.61 11.06
CA ILE A 113 4.44 9.50 10.68
C ILE A 113 4.59 10.53 11.81
N GLU A 114 5.72 10.51 12.47
CA GLU A 114 6.07 11.53 13.45
C GLU A 114 6.55 12.80 12.74
N HIS A 115 6.20 13.95 13.31
CA HIS A 115 6.61 15.26 12.82
C HIS A 115 6.33 15.52 11.33
N PRO A 116 5.07 15.31 10.87
CA PRO A 116 4.72 15.51 9.46
C PRO A 116 4.88 16.97 9.00
N GLU A 117 4.97 17.92 9.94
CA GLU A 117 5.21 19.33 9.66
C GLU A 117 6.64 19.60 9.16
N LEU A 118 7.58 18.69 9.42
CA LEU A 118 8.97 18.78 8.96
C LEU A 118 9.16 18.21 7.54
N LEU A 119 8.15 17.54 7.00
CA LEU A 119 8.20 16.96 5.66
C LEU A 119 8.00 18.06 4.62
N ASP A 120 9.02 18.29 3.82
CA ASP A 120 8.94 19.15 2.66
C ASP A 120 8.29 18.41 1.49
N THR A 121 7.19 18.91 0.99
CA THR A 121 6.42 18.32 -0.11
C THR A 121 6.77 18.93 -1.47
N GLY A 122 7.77 19.82 -1.51
CA GLY A 122 8.11 20.58 -2.70
C GLY A 122 6.92 21.44 -3.18
N PRO A 123 6.71 21.53 -4.49
CA PRO A 123 5.59 22.30 -5.05
C PRO A 123 4.23 21.62 -4.91
N ARG A 124 4.17 20.43 -4.34
CA ARG A 124 2.95 19.63 -4.22
C ARG A 124 2.16 20.00 -2.97
N ALA A 125 0.86 20.19 -3.13
CA ALA A 125 -0.05 20.39 -2.00
C ALA A 125 -0.72 19.06 -1.65
N ALA A 126 -0.80 18.73 -0.35
CA ALA A 126 -1.58 17.64 0.15
C ALA A 126 -3.08 17.97 0.02
N GLU A 127 -3.88 16.97 -0.35
CA GLU A 127 -5.34 17.11 -0.47
C GLU A 127 -6.05 16.82 0.85
N THR A 128 -5.35 16.15 1.77
CA THR A 128 -5.86 15.78 3.09
C THR A 128 -4.94 16.26 4.21
N ALA A 129 -5.39 16.14 5.44
CA ALA A 129 -4.58 16.37 6.63
C ALA A 129 -3.77 15.12 7.04
N ASP A 130 -3.90 14.01 6.32
CA ASP A 130 -3.23 12.74 6.67
C ASP A 130 -1.71 12.87 6.54
N PRO A 131 -0.97 12.59 7.62
CA PRO A 131 0.50 12.61 7.60
C PRO A 131 1.11 11.66 6.56
N GLY A 132 0.43 10.55 6.24
CA GLY A 132 0.87 9.60 5.23
C GLY A 132 0.86 10.21 3.82
N GLU A 133 -0.14 11.04 3.49
CA GLU A 133 -0.15 11.76 2.20
C GLU A 133 1.01 12.76 2.12
N LYS A 134 1.30 13.49 3.19
CA LYS A 134 2.47 14.38 3.20
C LYS A 134 3.78 13.64 2.99
N PHE A 135 3.91 12.47 3.61
CA PHE A 135 5.09 11.63 3.41
C PHE A 135 5.17 11.09 1.97
N PHE A 136 4.05 10.72 1.39
CA PHE A 136 3.97 10.35 -0.03
C PHE A 136 4.50 11.47 -0.93
N LEU A 137 4.05 12.71 -0.71
CA LEU A 137 4.50 13.85 -1.50
C LEU A 137 5.99 14.16 -1.28
N HIS A 138 6.46 14.03 -0.04
CA HIS A 138 7.87 14.15 0.30
C HIS A 138 8.75 13.12 -0.42
N LEU A 139 8.27 11.86 -0.51
CA LEU A 139 8.93 10.83 -1.30
C LEU A 139 8.98 11.21 -2.79
N LEU A 140 7.85 11.61 -3.37
CA LEU A 140 7.77 11.96 -4.78
C LEU A 140 8.65 13.15 -5.17
N ASP A 141 8.93 14.06 -4.23
CA ASP A 141 9.80 15.21 -4.46
C ASP A 141 11.28 14.83 -4.55
N ARG A 142 11.67 13.77 -3.84
CA ARG A 142 13.08 13.40 -3.66
C ARG A 142 13.48 12.09 -4.33
N LEU A 143 12.50 11.26 -4.67
CA LEU A 143 12.77 9.95 -5.23
C LEU A 143 13.28 10.07 -6.67
N ASN A 144 14.43 9.46 -6.94
CA ASN A 144 14.87 9.18 -8.30
C ASN A 144 14.23 7.87 -8.77
N PRO A 145 13.27 7.88 -9.71
CA PRO A 145 12.59 6.67 -10.14
C PRO A 145 13.46 5.68 -10.91
N ASP A 146 14.63 6.10 -11.37
CA ASP A 146 15.59 5.21 -12.03
C ASP A 146 16.52 4.51 -11.02
N GLN A 147 16.57 5.02 -9.78
CA GLN A 147 17.32 4.46 -8.65
C GLN A 147 16.43 4.44 -7.41
N PRO A 148 15.31 3.68 -7.44
CA PRO A 148 14.28 3.78 -6.41
C PRO A 148 14.74 3.30 -5.03
N VAL A 149 15.61 2.28 -4.98
CA VAL A 149 16.12 1.71 -3.73
C VAL A 149 17.05 2.70 -3.04
N GLU A 150 18.10 3.12 -3.72
CA GLU A 150 19.13 4.04 -3.20
C GLU A 150 18.53 5.38 -2.77
N SER A 151 17.57 5.89 -3.56
CA SER A 151 16.86 7.13 -3.22
C SER A 151 16.02 6.97 -1.97
N ALA A 152 15.27 5.87 -1.85
CA ALA A 152 14.42 5.62 -0.69
C ALA A 152 15.26 5.39 0.56
N GLU A 153 16.37 4.67 0.48
CA GLU A 153 17.33 4.50 1.57
C GLU A 153 17.88 5.84 2.06
N SER A 154 18.28 6.71 1.12
CA SER A 154 18.77 8.04 1.45
C SER A 154 17.70 8.91 2.12
N ILE A 155 16.45 8.85 1.64
CA ILE A 155 15.31 9.57 2.25
C ILE A 155 15.07 9.07 3.66
N LEU A 156 15.00 7.75 3.85
CA LEU A 156 14.78 7.15 5.16
C LEU A 156 15.93 7.47 6.13
N ALA A 157 17.16 7.44 5.67
CA ALA A 157 18.34 7.80 6.49
C ALA A 157 18.31 9.26 6.96
N GLY A 158 17.74 10.17 6.15
CA GLY A 158 17.58 11.58 6.49
C GLY A 158 16.43 11.89 7.48
N MET A 159 15.58 10.91 7.77
CA MET A 159 14.50 11.09 8.75
C MET A 159 15.01 11.01 10.19
N SER A 160 14.27 11.60 11.14
CA SER A 160 14.57 11.48 12.57
C SER A 160 14.69 10.01 13.01
N GLU A 161 15.62 9.72 13.91
CA GLU A 161 15.78 8.38 14.49
C GLU A 161 14.53 7.89 15.24
N GLU A 162 13.69 8.82 15.68
CA GLU A 162 12.43 8.49 16.35
C GLU A 162 11.34 8.04 15.39
N THR A 163 11.50 8.24 14.10
CA THR A 163 10.46 7.96 13.10
C THR A 163 10.48 6.49 12.69
N ALA A 164 9.44 5.75 13.01
CA ALA A 164 9.16 4.44 12.44
C ALA A 164 8.28 4.59 11.21
N VAL A 165 8.74 4.11 10.08
CA VAL A 165 8.02 4.21 8.80
C VAL A 165 7.94 2.84 8.14
N ARG A 166 6.78 2.52 7.62
CA ARG A 166 6.55 1.37 6.75
C ARG A 166 5.65 1.82 5.63
N PHE A 167 6.09 1.64 4.43
CA PHE A 167 5.30 2.07 3.28
C PHE A 167 5.44 1.11 2.10
N ALA A 168 4.45 1.15 1.23
CA ALA A 168 4.51 0.64 -0.12
C ALA A 168 4.25 1.79 -1.10
N LEU A 169 5.12 1.92 -2.09
CA LEU A 169 4.99 2.86 -3.20
C LEU A 169 5.01 2.08 -4.50
N MET A 170 4.03 2.33 -5.36
CA MET A 170 3.88 1.62 -6.62
C MET A 170 3.79 2.59 -7.79
N CYS A 171 4.49 2.26 -8.86
CA CYS A 171 4.32 2.86 -10.17
C CYS A 171 4.15 1.76 -11.22
N PRO A 172 3.95 2.07 -12.52
CA PRO A 172 3.77 1.02 -13.53
C PRO A 172 4.95 0.07 -13.68
N GLU A 173 6.16 0.46 -13.30
CA GLU A 173 7.38 -0.30 -13.53
C GLU A 173 7.78 -1.18 -12.34
N TRP A 174 7.50 -0.71 -11.12
CA TRP A 174 7.94 -1.39 -9.89
C TRP A 174 7.05 -1.10 -8.69
N LEU A 175 7.17 -1.96 -7.70
CA LEU A 175 6.66 -1.84 -6.34
C LEU A 175 7.86 -1.70 -5.39
N LEU A 176 7.89 -0.60 -4.63
CA LEU A 176 8.91 -0.30 -3.62
C LEU A 176 8.31 -0.45 -2.23
N ILE A 177 8.98 -1.18 -1.37
CA ILE A 177 8.65 -1.33 0.04
C ILE A 177 9.77 -0.68 0.85
N GLY A 178 9.42 0.28 1.69
CA GLY A 178 10.36 0.89 2.62
C GLY A 178 9.98 0.59 4.05
N LEU A 179 10.98 0.26 4.84
CA LEU A 179 10.86 -0.12 6.22
C LEU A 179 11.96 0.58 7.04
N ARG A 180 11.57 1.36 8.02
CA ARG A 180 12.42 1.84 9.09
C ARG A 180 11.78 1.48 10.41
N GLN A 181 12.41 0.60 11.14
CA GLN A 181 11.86 0.05 12.37
C GLN A 181 12.42 0.77 13.61
N ARG A 182 11.55 0.90 14.58
CA ARG A 182 11.96 1.13 15.96
C ARG A 182 11.80 -0.18 16.75
N PRO A 183 12.56 -0.37 17.83
CA PRO A 183 12.44 -1.56 18.66
C PRO A 183 11.04 -1.80 19.23
N ASP A 184 10.27 -0.73 19.42
CA ASP A 184 8.91 -0.71 19.97
C ASP A 184 7.81 -0.71 18.89
N ALA A 185 8.16 -0.77 17.62
CA ALA A 185 7.19 -0.72 16.51
C ALA A 185 6.38 -2.02 16.38
N ALA A 186 5.08 -1.91 16.64
CA ALA A 186 4.21 -3.04 16.94
C ALA A 186 3.83 -3.96 15.78
N THR A 187 3.95 -3.56 14.51
CA THR A 187 3.41 -4.37 13.41
C THR A 187 4.49 -4.73 12.40
N PRO A 188 4.87 -6.00 12.30
CA PRO A 188 5.84 -6.45 11.32
C PRO A 188 5.28 -6.40 9.90
N LEU A 189 6.17 -6.30 8.90
CA LEU A 189 5.87 -6.70 7.53
C LEU A 189 6.45 -8.08 7.25
N TRP A 190 5.74 -8.83 6.44
CA TRP A 190 6.12 -10.18 6.05
C TRP A 190 6.31 -10.26 4.55
N LYS A 191 7.39 -10.92 4.14
CA LYS A 191 7.68 -11.25 2.74
C LYS A 191 7.33 -12.71 2.49
N GLY A 192 6.35 -12.92 1.62
CA GLY A 192 5.98 -14.22 1.08
C GLY A 192 6.64 -14.43 -0.28
N ARG A 193 7.25 -15.58 -0.51
CA ARG A 193 7.93 -15.90 -1.76
C ARG A 193 7.42 -17.20 -2.35
N GLY A 194 7.17 -17.18 -3.64
CA GLY A 194 6.93 -18.34 -4.49
C GLY A 194 7.75 -18.25 -5.77
N ASP A 195 7.59 -19.21 -6.68
CA ASP A 195 8.39 -19.28 -7.92
C ASP A 195 8.16 -18.08 -8.85
N LEU A 196 6.91 -17.61 -8.94
CA LEU A 196 6.49 -16.53 -9.84
C LEU A 196 5.72 -15.41 -9.13
N LEU A 197 5.78 -15.38 -7.80
CA LEU A 197 5.02 -14.47 -6.98
C LEU A 197 5.83 -14.03 -5.77
N LEU A 198 5.89 -12.71 -5.56
CA LEU A 198 6.38 -12.10 -4.34
C LEU A 198 5.24 -11.31 -3.71
N VAL A 199 5.06 -11.49 -2.43
CA VAL A 199 4.01 -10.82 -1.65
C VAL A 199 4.60 -10.16 -0.43
N ILE A 200 4.15 -8.95 -0.13
CA ILE A 200 4.43 -8.24 1.12
C ILE A 200 3.09 -8.02 1.82
N ALA A 201 3.00 -8.42 3.07
CA ALA A 201 1.76 -8.35 3.84
C ALA A 201 2.01 -7.91 5.29
N SER A 202 1.00 -7.35 5.92
CA SER A 202 1.01 -7.00 7.36
C SER A 202 1.09 -8.22 8.26
N GLN A 203 0.68 -9.39 7.76
CA GLN A 203 0.82 -10.69 8.43
C GLN A 203 0.88 -11.80 7.37
N PRO A 204 1.41 -12.97 7.70
CA PRO A 204 1.40 -14.11 6.80
C PRO A 204 -0.04 -14.49 6.42
N VAL A 205 -0.26 -14.77 5.15
CA VAL A 205 -1.54 -15.23 4.61
C VAL A 205 -1.49 -16.74 4.47
N SER A 206 -2.32 -17.44 5.21
CA SER A 206 -2.45 -18.88 5.09
C SER A 206 -3.08 -19.23 3.74
N ASN A 207 -2.54 -20.25 3.07
CA ASN A 207 -3.09 -20.78 1.83
C ASN A 207 -3.11 -19.81 0.63
N LEU A 208 -2.20 -18.84 0.58
CA LEU A 208 -2.05 -18.02 -0.60
C LEU A 208 -1.40 -18.85 -1.71
N PRO A 209 -2.14 -19.16 -2.82
CA PRO A 209 -1.60 -19.97 -3.89
C PRO A 209 -0.31 -19.39 -4.47
N GLY A 210 0.70 -20.25 -4.65
CA GLY A 210 1.99 -19.84 -5.22
C GLY A 210 2.96 -19.21 -4.22
N VAL A 211 2.62 -19.09 -2.94
CA VAL A 211 3.54 -18.67 -1.86
C VAL A 211 3.90 -19.88 -1.01
N SER A 212 5.16 -20.24 -1.00
CA SER A 212 5.68 -21.42 -0.30
C SER A 212 6.38 -21.09 1.02
N HIS A 213 6.79 -19.84 1.19
CA HIS A 213 7.56 -19.42 2.36
C HIS A 213 7.25 -17.99 2.77
N TRP A 214 7.16 -17.76 4.09
CA TRP A 214 7.01 -16.44 4.69
C TRP A 214 8.18 -16.13 5.61
N ALA A 215 8.75 -14.94 5.48
CA ALA A 215 9.79 -14.41 6.35
C ALA A 215 9.39 -13.01 6.82
N GLN A 216 9.62 -12.73 8.09
CA GLN A 216 9.43 -11.38 8.63
C GLN A 216 10.54 -10.47 8.10
N LEU A 217 10.17 -9.29 7.64
CA LEU A 217 11.11 -8.22 7.34
C LEU A 217 11.55 -7.59 8.67
N THR A 218 12.84 -7.56 8.92
CA THR A 218 13.42 -7.06 10.17
C THR A 218 14.46 -5.99 9.88
N GLY A 219 14.60 -5.03 10.79
CA GLY A 219 15.53 -3.91 10.65
C GLY A 219 15.07 -2.89 9.61
N ASP A 220 15.95 -1.97 9.30
CA ASP A 220 15.75 -1.01 8.22
C ASP A 220 16.01 -1.70 6.89
N ALA A 221 15.07 -1.58 5.96
CA ALA A 221 15.15 -2.23 4.66
C ALA A 221 14.39 -1.45 3.59
N VAL A 222 14.95 -1.45 2.40
CA VAL A 222 14.25 -1.03 1.18
C VAL A 222 14.30 -2.17 0.18
N LEU A 223 13.16 -2.46 -0.42
CA LEU A 223 13.00 -3.54 -1.40
C LEU A 223 12.21 -3.01 -2.58
N ALA A 224 12.76 -3.10 -3.78
CA ALA A 224 12.01 -2.85 -5.01
C ALA A 224 11.84 -4.15 -5.80
N VAL A 225 10.65 -4.31 -6.35
CA VAL A 225 10.26 -5.49 -7.12
C VAL A 225 9.66 -5.05 -8.43
N THR A 226 10.17 -5.57 -9.53
CA THR A 226 9.61 -5.35 -10.87
C THR A 226 8.41 -6.28 -11.12
N ARG A 227 7.63 -6.00 -12.15
CA ARG A 227 6.49 -6.83 -12.59
C ARG A 227 6.83 -8.31 -12.81
N GLN A 228 8.00 -8.59 -13.36
CA GLN A 228 8.58 -9.92 -13.30
C GLN A 228 9.39 -9.95 -12.02
N PRO A 229 9.06 -10.85 -11.05
CA PRO A 229 9.61 -10.75 -9.69
C PRO A 229 11.12 -10.91 -9.69
N ARG A 230 11.82 -9.85 -10.00
CA ARG A 230 13.25 -9.67 -9.81
C ARG A 230 13.41 -8.58 -8.77
N GLU A 231 14.03 -8.93 -7.66
CA GLU A 231 14.45 -7.93 -6.69
C GLU A 231 15.51 -7.04 -7.38
N LEU A 232 15.29 -5.75 -7.35
CA LEU A 232 16.34 -4.79 -7.72
C LEU A 232 17.23 -4.66 -6.47
N LEU A 233 18.47 -4.97 -6.63
CA LEU A 233 19.52 -4.84 -5.61
C LEU A 233 20.13 -3.45 -5.69
#